data_a641e03857c721df6d63e20fe60c8a28
#
_entry.id   a641e03857c721df6d63e20fe60c8a28
#
_cell.length_a   1.000
_cell.length_b   1.000
_cell.length_c   1.000
_cell.angle_alpha   90.00
_cell.angle_beta   90.00
_cell.angle_gamma   90.00
#
_symmetry.space_group_name_H-M   'P 1'
#
loop_
_entity.id
_entity.type
_entity.pdbx_description
1 polymer ?
#
loop_
_entity_poly.entity_id
_entity_poly.type
_entity_poly.pdbx_seq_one_letter_code
_entity_poly.pdbx_strand_id
1 'polypeptide(L)'
;MYIFSITAKAKNAIDGFEPGDSAPFIVYVDFQDLVGAEYLARYYISKEGFYEITVDKRRQLERDKLANFAKKNKQVKEALKTGYAIQLFDKD
;
A
#
# COMPACT_ATOMS: atom_id res chain seq x y z
N MET A 1 -6.32 -11.30 -1.16
CA MET A 1 -5.47 -10.11 -0.85
C MET A 1 -5.14 -9.36 -2.12
N TYR A 2 -5.18 -8.06 -2.07
CA TYR A 2 -4.80 -7.23 -3.21
C TYR A 2 -3.56 -6.42 -2.89
N ILE A 3 -2.74 -6.22 -3.91
CA ILE A 3 -1.52 -5.42 -3.80
C ILE A 3 -1.62 -4.29 -4.81
N PHE A 4 -1.39 -3.08 -4.35
CA PHE A 4 -1.46 -1.88 -5.18
C PHE A 4 -0.12 -1.18 -5.22
N SER A 5 0.32 -0.81 -6.43
CA SER A 5 1.43 0.14 -6.58
C SER A 5 0.81 1.52 -6.66
N ILE A 6 1.20 2.41 -5.78
CA ILE A 6 0.58 3.72 -5.63
C ILE A 6 1.64 4.81 -5.68
N THR A 7 1.29 5.92 -6.33
CA THR A 7 2.06 7.16 -6.28
C THR A 7 1.18 8.23 -5.65
N ALA A 8 1.72 8.96 -4.67
CA ALA A 8 0.99 10.03 -4.01
C ALA A 8 1.95 11.16 -3.66
N LYS A 9 1.42 12.36 -3.43
CA LYS A 9 2.22 13.53 -3.08
C LYS A 9 2.21 13.78 -1.59
N ALA A 10 3.34 14.16 -1.03
CA ALA A 10 3.45 14.50 0.38
C ALA A 10 2.80 15.86 0.66
N LYS A 11 1.97 15.93 1.71
CA LYS A 11 1.39 17.20 2.16
C LYS A 11 2.41 18.03 2.92
N ASN A 12 3.26 17.36 3.68
CA ASN A 12 4.24 17.96 4.55
C ASN A 12 5.57 17.25 4.36
N ALA A 13 6.64 17.81 4.93
CA ALA A 13 7.92 17.10 4.95
C ALA A 13 7.77 15.83 5.79
N ILE A 14 8.00 14.67 5.18
CA ILE A 14 7.85 13.38 5.85
C ILE A 14 8.78 12.36 5.19
N ASP A 15 9.52 11.63 6.01
CA ASP A 15 10.37 10.52 5.56
C ASP A 15 11.29 10.87 4.38
N GLY A 16 11.86 12.10 4.40
CA GLY A 16 12.76 12.56 3.35
C GLY A 16 12.07 13.18 2.15
N PHE A 17 10.73 13.20 2.12
CA PHE A 17 9.97 13.86 1.07
C PHE A 17 9.59 15.28 1.50
N GLU A 18 9.71 16.23 0.56
CA GLU A 18 9.26 17.60 0.77
C GLU A 18 7.80 17.75 0.34
N PRO A 19 7.08 18.80 0.82
CA PRO A 19 5.71 19.02 0.37
C PRO A 19 5.62 19.07 -1.15
N GLY A 20 4.70 18.30 -1.72
CA GLY A 20 4.51 18.21 -3.17
C GLY A 20 5.35 17.15 -3.87
N ASP A 21 6.32 16.57 -3.19
CA ASP A 21 7.11 15.47 -3.76
C ASP A 21 6.24 14.22 -3.94
N SER A 22 6.48 13.51 -5.05
CA SER A 22 5.83 12.23 -5.30
C SER A 22 6.54 11.11 -4.55
N ALA A 23 5.76 10.27 -3.89
CA ALA A 23 6.28 9.14 -3.12
C ALA A 23 5.69 7.84 -3.65
N PRO A 24 6.51 6.81 -3.87
CA PRO A 24 6.03 5.50 -4.32
C PRO A 24 5.73 4.59 -3.15
N PHE A 25 4.60 3.88 -3.25
CA PHE A 25 4.15 2.95 -2.22
C PHE A 25 3.77 1.60 -2.82
N ILE A 26 3.89 0.55 -2.02
CA ILE A 26 3.17 -0.68 -2.25
C ILE A 26 2.27 -0.91 -1.05
N VAL A 27 0.98 -1.09 -1.30
CA VAL A 27 -0.03 -1.29 -0.25
C VAL A 27 -0.64 -2.68 -0.40
N TYR A 28 -0.63 -3.42 0.69
CA TYR A 28 -1.20 -4.76 0.76
C TYR A 28 -2.49 -4.66 1.55
N VAL A 29 -3.60 -5.14 0.98
CA VAL A 29 -4.90 -5.06 1.64
C VAL A 29 -5.54 -6.44 1.65
N ASP A 30 -5.79 -6.97 2.84
CA ASP A 30 -6.47 -8.25 3.00
C ASP A 30 -7.97 -8.03 3.00
N PHE A 31 -8.55 -7.98 1.81
CA PHE A 31 -9.96 -7.70 1.60
C PHE A 31 -10.44 -8.51 0.40
N GLN A 32 -11.73 -8.85 0.37
CA GLN A 32 -12.26 -9.75 -0.66
C GLN A 32 -12.59 -9.09 -1.98
N ASP A 33 -12.96 -7.81 -1.93
CA ASP A 33 -13.45 -7.08 -3.09
C ASP A 33 -12.42 -6.07 -3.56
N LEU A 34 -12.14 -6.06 -4.88
CA LEU A 34 -11.14 -5.17 -5.46
C LEU A 34 -11.48 -3.70 -5.23
N VAL A 35 -12.74 -3.31 -5.45
CA VAL A 35 -13.16 -1.91 -5.30
C VAL A 35 -13.01 -1.46 -3.85
N GLY A 36 -13.45 -2.27 -2.92
CA GLY A 36 -13.31 -2.00 -1.50
C GLY A 36 -11.85 -1.97 -1.05
N ALA A 37 -11.05 -2.90 -1.56
CA ALA A 37 -9.62 -2.95 -1.24
C ALA A 37 -8.90 -1.70 -1.74
N GLU A 38 -9.21 -1.24 -2.94
CA GLU A 38 -8.61 -0.02 -3.49
C GLU A 38 -9.02 1.22 -2.71
N TYR A 39 -10.29 1.29 -2.31
CA TYR A 39 -10.76 2.37 -1.45
C TYR A 39 -9.97 2.41 -0.14
N LEU A 40 -9.79 1.26 0.49
CA LEU A 40 -9.02 1.16 1.73
C LEU A 40 -7.57 1.56 1.51
N ALA A 41 -6.96 1.13 0.41
CA ALA A 41 -5.57 1.50 0.11
C ALA A 41 -5.42 3.01 0.01
N ARG A 42 -6.31 3.68 -0.71
CA ARG A 42 -6.31 5.15 -0.82
C ARG A 42 -6.51 5.82 0.53
N TYR A 43 -7.42 5.29 1.33
CA TYR A 43 -7.70 5.81 2.66
C TYR A 43 -6.48 5.74 3.57
N TYR A 44 -5.79 4.59 3.58
CA TYR A 44 -4.60 4.42 4.41
C TYR A 44 -3.48 5.39 4.01
N ILE A 45 -3.26 5.57 2.72
CA ILE A 45 -2.23 6.51 2.22
C ILE A 45 -2.62 7.94 2.60
N SER A 46 -3.89 8.30 2.46
CA SER A 46 -4.38 9.62 2.84
C SER A 46 -4.14 9.90 4.33
N LYS A 47 -4.37 8.90 5.18
CA LYS A 47 -4.15 9.04 6.62
C LYS A 47 -2.67 9.26 6.97
N GLU A 48 -1.76 8.77 6.13
CA GLU A 48 -0.34 8.93 6.35
C GLU A 48 0.18 10.32 5.94
N GLY A 49 -0.68 11.20 5.45
CA GLY A 49 -0.30 12.56 5.09
C GLY A 49 0.02 12.77 3.63
N PHE A 50 -0.58 11.99 2.75
CA PHE A 50 -0.37 12.08 1.30
C PHE A 50 -1.67 12.39 0.58
N TYR A 51 -1.57 12.97 -0.63
CA TYR A 51 -2.71 13.37 -1.43
C TYR A 51 -2.42 13.13 -2.92
N GLU A 52 -3.41 13.38 -3.79
CA GLU A 52 -3.32 13.09 -5.23
C GLU A 52 -2.85 11.65 -5.44
N ILE A 53 -3.62 10.72 -4.88
CA ILE A 53 -3.27 9.32 -4.83
C ILE A 53 -3.63 8.65 -6.15
N THR A 54 -2.63 8.08 -6.84
CA THR A 54 -2.81 7.39 -8.11
C THR A 54 -2.46 5.93 -7.95
N VAL A 55 -3.39 5.05 -8.30
CA VAL A 55 -3.13 3.62 -8.31
C VAL A 55 -2.55 3.25 -9.67
N ASP A 56 -1.26 2.92 -9.71
CA ASP A 56 -0.55 2.62 -10.94
C ASP A 56 -0.73 1.19 -11.39
N LYS A 57 -0.76 0.25 -10.44
CA LYS A 57 -0.91 -1.18 -10.72
C LYS A 57 -1.74 -1.84 -9.65
N ARG A 58 -2.47 -2.89 -10.05
CA ARG A 58 -3.27 -3.73 -9.18
C ARG A 58 -2.88 -5.18 -9.39
N ARG A 59 -2.75 -5.94 -8.31
CA ARG A 59 -2.45 -7.35 -8.37
C ARG A 59 -3.24 -8.08 -7.30
N GLN A 60 -3.75 -9.26 -7.62
CA GLN A 60 -4.42 -10.11 -6.66
C GLN A 60 -3.50 -11.27 -6.27
N LEU A 61 -3.40 -11.53 -4.98
CA LEU A 61 -2.78 -12.74 -4.45
C LEU A 61 -3.90 -13.70 -4.04
N GLU A 62 -3.87 -14.90 -4.60
CA GLU A 62 -4.86 -15.92 -4.30
C GLU A 62 -4.68 -16.44 -2.88
N ARG A 63 -5.81 -16.79 -2.24
CA ARG A 63 -5.83 -17.22 -0.84
C ARG A 63 -4.96 -18.44 -0.58
N ASP A 64 -4.94 -19.39 -1.50
CA ASP A 64 -4.17 -20.61 -1.34
C ASP A 64 -2.66 -20.39 -1.36
N LYS A 65 -2.21 -19.25 -1.85
CA LYS A 65 -0.78 -18.90 -1.92
C LYS A 65 -0.31 -17.98 -0.80
N LEU A 66 -1.24 -17.43 -0.02
CA LEU A 66 -0.91 -16.42 0.99
C LEU A 66 0.04 -16.92 2.07
N ALA A 67 -0.14 -18.16 2.54
CA ALA A 67 0.70 -18.71 3.57
C ALA A 67 2.17 -18.80 3.13
N ASN A 68 2.40 -19.20 1.87
CA ASN A 68 3.76 -19.27 1.33
C ASN A 68 4.38 -17.88 1.14
N PHE A 69 3.59 -16.92 0.67
CA PHE A 69 4.04 -15.54 0.53
C PHE A 69 4.39 -14.94 1.89
N ALA A 70 3.57 -15.19 2.91
CA ALA A 70 3.80 -14.64 4.24
C ALA A 70 5.11 -15.11 4.85
N LYS A 71 5.58 -16.30 4.52
CA LYS A 71 6.85 -16.82 5.00
C LYS A 71 8.04 -16.04 4.46
N LYS A 72 7.91 -15.45 3.27
CA LYS A 72 9.00 -14.77 2.58
C LYS A 72 8.81 -13.26 2.49
N ASN A 73 7.60 -12.78 2.75
CA ASN A 73 7.26 -11.38 2.59
C ASN A 73 6.65 -10.84 3.88
N LYS A 74 7.41 -9.96 4.53
CA LYS A 74 7.03 -9.36 5.81
C LYS A 74 5.73 -8.57 5.71
N GLN A 75 5.51 -7.85 4.60
CA GLN A 75 4.33 -7.03 4.40
C GLN A 75 3.08 -7.89 4.24
N VAL A 76 3.18 -9.02 3.55
CA VAL A 76 2.05 -9.96 3.41
C VAL A 76 1.68 -10.51 4.79
N LYS A 77 2.68 -10.89 5.58
CA LYS A 77 2.46 -11.37 6.94
C LYS A 77 1.74 -10.31 7.79
N GLU A 78 2.19 -9.07 7.71
CA GLU A 78 1.59 -7.96 8.44
C GLU A 78 0.14 -7.72 8.00
N ALA A 79 -0.13 -7.74 6.70
CA ALA A 79 -1.46 -7.53 6.17
C ALA A 79 -2.43 -8.64 6.60
N LEU A 80 -1.95 -9.89 6.67
CA LEU A 80 -2.77 -10.98 7.18
C LEU A 80 -3.11 -10.81 8.66
N LYS A 81 -2.20 -10.20 9.41
CA LYS A 81 -2.38 -10.01 10.86
C LYS A 81 -3.28 -8.82 11.17
N THR A 82 -3.10 -7.70 10.49
CA THR A 82 -3.78 -6.45 10.83
C THR A 82 -4.79 -5.96 9.79
N GLY A 83 -4.84 -6.61 8.63
CA GLY A 83 -5.73 -6.24 7.53
C GLY A 83 -5.06 -5.46 6.42
N TYR A 84 -3.91 -4.84 6.68
CA TYR A 84 -3.18 -4.10 5.66
C TYR A 84 -1.71 -3.91 6.04
N ALA A 85 -0.91 -3.58 5.04
CA ALA A 85 0.48 -3.15 5.26
C ALA A 85 0.84 -2.14 4.18
N ILE A 86 1.66 -1.16 4.55
CA ILE A 86 2.12 -0.10 3.64
C ILE A 86 3.64 -0.15 3.60
N GLN A 87 4.18 -0.15 2.40
CA GLN A 87 5.63 -0.04 2.20
C GLN A 87 5.91 1.23 1.40
N LEU A 88 6.58 2.18 2.04
CA LEU A 88 7.04 3.40 1.39
C LEU A 88 8.47 3.18 0.92
N PHE A 89 8.73 3.52 -0.34
CA PHE A 89 10.09 3.44 -0.87
C PHE A 89 10.79 4.78 -0.71
N ASP A 90 12.09 4.73 -0.37
CA ASP A 90 12.86 5.92 -0.13
C ASP A 90 13.00 6.76 -1.39
N LYS A 91 13.10 8.06 -1.19
CA LYS A 91 13.43 9.01 -2.24
C LYS A 91 14.94 8.99 -2.44
N ASP A 92 15.37 8.77 -3.65
CA ASP A 92 16.79 8.79 -4.02
C ASP A 92 17.11 9.99 -4.83
#